data_8be966fd4d6df5c5ca4152b4284c5b8e
#
_entry.id   8be966fd4d6df5c5ca4152b4284c5b8e
#
_cell.length_a   1.000
_cell.length_b   1.000
_cell.length_c   1.000
_cell.angle_alpha   90.00
_cell.angle_beta   90.00
_cell.angle_gamma   90.00
#
_symmetry.space_group_name_H-M   'P 1'
#
loop_
_entity.id
_entity.type
_entity.pdbx_description
1 polymer ?
#
loop_
_entity_poly.entity_id
_entity_poly.type
_entity_poly.pdbx_seq_one_letter_code
_entity_poly.pdbx_strand_id
1 'polypeptide(L)'
;MDYHLLAREILDLVGGPDNIASFTNCMTRLRLNLIRPETADAEAINGLAGVLGVVEGKELQVVVGPGQAERLRAAFGEGMGSPESAAAAEPHGAPQ
;
A
#
# COMPACT_ATOMS: atom_id res chain seq x y z
N MET A 1 6.09 -13.84 5.84
CA MET A 1 6.14 -12.36 5.87
C MET A 1 5.02 -11.84 6.75
N ASP A 2 5.32 -10.86 7.57
CA ASP A 2 4.32 -10.22 8.40
C ASP A 2 3.73 -9.03 7.63
N TYR A 3 2.60 -9.26 6.98
CA TYR A 3 1.99 -8.25 6.13
C TYR A 3 1.48 -7.05 6.93
N HIS A 4 1.02 -7.29 8.15
CA HIS A 4 0.52 -6.20 8.99
C HIS A 4 1.65 -5.28 9.43
N LEU A 5 2.78 -5.86 9.79
CA LEU A 5 3.94 -5.05 10.16
C LEU A 5 4.46 -4.28 8.96
N LEU A 6 4.59 -4.95 7.82
CA LEU A 6 5.08 -4.29 6.61
C LEU A 6 4.13 -3.17 6.18
N ALA A 7 2.82 -3.41 6.24
CA ALA A 7 1.84 -2.40 5.89
C ALA A 7 1.95 -1.19 6.81
N ARG A 8 2.14 -1.41 8.10
CA ARG A 8 2.27 -0.32 9.06
C ARG A 8 3.53 0.49 8.80
N GLU A 9 4.63 -0.19 8.50
CA GLU A 9 5.88 0.50 8.20
C GLU A 9 5.77 1.35 6.94
N ILE A 10 5.13 0.79 5.90
CA ILE A 10 4.92 1.54 4.67
C ILE A 10 4.02 2.75 4.95
N LEU A 11 2.95 2.54 5.71
CA LEU A 11 2.01 3.62 6.00
C LEU A 11 2.70 4.77 6.73
N ASP A 12 3.55 4.46 7.69
CA ASP A 12 4.32 5.48 8.40
C ASP A 12 5.23 6.23 7.44
N LEU A 13 5.89 5.51 6.54
CA LEU A 13 6.90 6.10 5.67
C LEU A 13 6.31 6.90 4.51
N VAL A 14 5.03 6.70 4.19
CA VAL A 14 4.37 7.52 3.16
C VAL A 14 3.68 8.75 3.75
N GLY A 15 3.74 8.93 5.07
CA GLY A 15 3.15 10.11 5.70
C GLY A 15 1.85 9.85 6.42
N GLY A 16 1.50 8.58 6.62
CA GLY A 16 0.30 8.20 7.35
C GLY A 16 -0.94 8.12 6.49
N PRO A 17 -2.07 7.71 7.09
CA PRO A 17 -3.32 7.51 6.33
C PRO A 17 -3.82 8.77 5.64
N ASP A 18 -3.54 9.93 6.20
CA ASP A 18 -4.01 11.20 5.66
C ASP A 18 -3.39 11.52 4.31
N ASN A 19 -2.29 10.88 3.97
CA ASN A 19 -1.61 11.10 2.70
C ASN A 19 -2.01 10.11 1.61
N ILE A 20 -2.92 9.18 1.93
CA ILE A 20 -3.35 8.16 0.98
C ILE A 20 -4.68 8.59 0.35
N ALA A 21 -4.66 8.88 -0.95
CA ALA A 21 -5.89 9.18 -1.67
C ALA A 21 -6.62 7.89 -2.03
N SER A 22 -5.86 6.88 -2.45
CA SER A 22 -6.42 5.57 -2.77
C SER A 22 -5.28 4.56 -2.81
N PHE A 23 -5.61 3.29 -2.72
CA PHE A 23 -4.62 2.24 -2.82
C PHE A 23 -5.23 1.01 -3.48
N THR A 24 -4.41 0.30 -4.21
CA THR A 24 -4.80 -0.93 -4.87
C THR A 24 -3.57 -1.79 -5.04
N ASN A 25 -3.69 -2.88 -5.75
CA ASN A 25 -2.55 -3.72 -6.07
C ASN A 25 -2.70 -4.29 -7.46
N CYS A 26 -1.57 -4.59 -8.08
CA CYS A 26 -1.54 -5.49 -9.22
C CYS A 26 -0.91 -6.79 -8.74
N MET A 27 -0.56 -7.68 -9.66
CA MET A 27 -0.08 -9.01 -9.28
C MET A 27 1.14 -8.97 -8.37
N THR A 28 2.05 -8.02 -8.61
CA THR A 28 3.34 -7.99 -7.92
C THR A 28 3.60 -6.73 -7.12
N ARG A 29 2.70 -5.76 -7.13
CA ARG A 29 2.96 -4.45 -6.52
C ARG A 29 1.77 -3.93 -5.76
N LEU A 30 2.06 -3.33 -4.60
CA LEU A 30 1.11 -2.48 -3.91
C LEU A 30 1.20 -1.10 -4.57
N ARG A 31 0.06 -0.55 -4.97
CA ARG A 31 0.02 0.73 -5.69
C ARG A 31 -0.70 1.75 -4.83
N LEU A 32 0.01 2.83 -4.52
CA LEU A 32 -0.47 3.87 -3.62
C LEU A 32 -0.58 5.18 -4.38
N ASN A 33 -1.76 5.76 -4.33
CA ASN A 33 -1.99 7.08 -4.90
C ASN A 33 -1.92 8.08 -3.76
N LEU A 34 -0.86 8.87 -3.72
CA LEU A 34 -0.58 9.75 -2.59
C LEU A 34 -1.04 11.17 -2.90
N ILE A 35 -1.54 11.84 -1.86
CA ILE A 35 -1.93 13.25 -1.98
C ILE A 35 -0.68 14.11 -2.14
N ARG A 36 0.35 13.80 -1.33
CA ARG A 36 1.64 14.50 -1.39
C ARG A 36 2.74 13.47 -1.57
N PRO A 37 3.07 13.12 -2.82
CA PRO A 37 4.11 12.10 -3.07
C PRO A 37 5.46 12.43 -2.46
N GLU A 38 5.78 13.72 -2.35
CA GLU A 38 7.06 14.15 -1.81
C GLU A 38 7.22 13.84 -0.32
N THR A 39 6.13 13.57 0.38
CA THR A 39 6.17 13.20 1.80
C THR A 39 6.67 11.77 2.00
N ALA A 40 6.54 10.92 0.98
CA ALA A 40 6.91 9.52 1.11
C ALA A 40 8.42 9.35 1.07
N ASP A 41 8.93 8.48 1.95
CA ASP A 41 10.34 8.14 1.99
C ASP A 41 10.55 6.83 1.23
N ALA A 42 10.64 6.95 -0.10
CA ALA A 42 10.75 5.78 -0.97
C ALA A 42 12.02 4.97 -0.70
N GLU A 43 13.10 5.65 -0.34
CA GLU A 43 14.35 4.97 -0.06
C GLU A 43 14.22 4.07 1.18
N ALA A 44 13.58 4.57 2.22
CA ALA A 44 13.37 3.79 3.43
C ALA A 44 12.44 2.62 3.16
N ILE A 45 11.39 2.83 2.35
CA ILE A 45 10.48 1.75 1.99
C ILE A 45 11.23 0.67 1.22
N ASN A 46 12.10 1.08 0.32
CA ASN A 46 12.88 0.13 -0.48
C ASN A 46 13.78 -0.75 0.39
N GLY A 47 14.14 -0.27 1.59
CA GLY A 47 14.98 -1.01 2.52
C GLY A 47 14.22 -1.93 3.45
N LEU A 48 12.89 -1.95 3.39
CA LEU A 48 12.12 -2.79 4.29
C LEU A 48 12.20 -4.25 3.89
N ALA A 49 12.19 -5.13 4.90
CA ALA A 49 12.20 -6.57 4.65
C ALA A 49 10.94 -6.96 3.88
N GLY A 50 11.11 -7.69 2.80
CA GLY A 50 10.01 -8.13 1.96
C GLY A 50 9.74 -7.25 0.76
N VAL A 51 10.33 -6.05 0.72
CA VAL A 51 10.19 -5.15 -0.42
C VAL A 51 11.31 -5.44 -1.41
N LEU A 52 10.94 -5.72 -2.66
CA LEU A 52 11.90 -6.01 -3.72
C LEU A 52 12.33 -4.75 -4.45
N GLY A 53 11.50 -3.73 -4.45
CA GLY A 53 11.83 -2.47 -5.10
C GLY A 53 10.69 -1.48 -4.94
N VAL A 54 10.97 -0.22 -5.28
CA VAL A 54 9.98 0.85 -5.21
C VAL A 54 10.07 1.66 -6.49
N VAL A 55 8.92 1.94 -7.09
CA VAL A 55 8.84 2.80 -8.28
C VAL A 55 8.09 4.06 -7.89
N GLU A 56 8.75 5.20 -8.08
CA GLU A 56 8.15 6.50 -7.80
C GLU A 56 7.55 7.08 -9.07
N GLY A 57 6.53 7.90 -8.92
CA GLY A 57 5.86 8.54 -10.02
C GLY A 57 4.52 9.08 -9.54
N LYS A 58 3.54 9.12 -10.43
CA LYS A 58 2.19 9.51 -10.06
C LYS A 58 1.65 8.61 -8.96
N GLU A 59 2.00 7.33 -9.05
CA GLU A 59 1.72 6.36 -8.00
C GLU A 59 3.04 5.91 -7.40
N LEU A 60 3.02 5.64 -6.11
CA LEU A 60 4.13 4.94 -5.49
C LEU A 60 3.83 3.46 -5.59
N GLN A 61 4.72 2.71 -6.22
CA GLN A 61 4.52 1.27 -6.40
C GLN A 61 5.56 0.52 -5.59
N VAL A 62 5.09 -0.32 -4.68
CA VAL A 62 5.95 -1.12 -3.81
C VAL A 62 5.93 -2.55 -4.32
N VAL A 63 7.06 -2.99 -4.88
CA VAL A 63 7.17 -4.30 -5.50
C VAL A 63 7.44 -5.34 -4.41
N VAL A 64 6.56 -6.32 -4.29
CA VAL A 64 6.69 -7.36 -3.26
C VAL A 64 6.59 -8.78 -3.81
N GLY A 65 6.12 -8.94 -5.04
CA GLY A 65 6.09 -10.24 -5.68
C GLY A 65 4.70 -10.84 -5.81
N PRO A 66 4.59 -11.90 -6.64
CA PRO A 66 3.30 -12.51 -6.95
C PRO A 66 2.63 -13.09 -5.71
N GLY A 67 1.34 -12.88 -5.58
CA GLY A 67 0.56 -13.39 -4.46
C GLY A 67 0.72 -12.61 -3.18
N GLN A 68 1.78 -11.83 -3.05
CA GLN A 68 2.05 -11.08 -1.83
C GLN A 68 1.44 -9.69 -1.88
N ALA A 69 1.34 -9.11 -3.06
CA ALA A 69 0.80 -7.76 -3.22
C ALA A 69 -0.65 -7.69 -2.75
N GLU A 70 -1.44 -8.69 -3.06
CA GLU A 70 -2.83 -8.74 -2.65
C GLU A 70 -2.97 -8.82 -1.14
N ARG A 71 -2.16 -9.66 -0.51
CA ARG A 71 -2.19 -9.82 0.95
C ARG A 71 -1.72 -8.56 1.64
N LEU A 72 -0.69 -7.93 1.08
CA LEU A 72 -0.20 -6.67 1.64
C LEU A 72 -1.27 -5.58 1.52
N ARG A 73 -1.97 -5.51 0.38
CA ARG A 73 -3.03 -4.54 0.21
C ARG A 73 -4.13 -4.73 1.26
N ALA A 74 -4.51 -5.99 1.52
CA ALA A 74 -5.52 -6.26 2.52
C ALA A 74 -5.07 -5.80 3.90
N ALA A 75 -3.82 -6.08 4.26
CA ALA A 75 -3.27 -5.65 5.54
C ALA A 75 -3.17 -4.12 5.60
N PHE A 76 -2.82 -3.49 4.48
CA PHE A 76 -2.74 -2.04 4.39
C PHE A 76 -4.11 -1.41 4.65
N GLY A 77 -5.16 -2.00 4.07
CA GLY A 77 -6.52 -1.52 4.31
C GLY A 77 -6.92 -1.61 5.76
N GLU A 78 -6.52 -2.69 6.44
CA GLU A 78 -6.79 -2.82 7.86
C GLU A 78 -6.05 -1.76 8.66
N GLY A 79 -4.80 -1.46 8.27
CA GLY A 79 -4.02 -0.42 8.93
C GLY A 79 -4.59 0.97 8.72
N MET A 80 -5.30 1.17 7.61
CA MET A 80 -5.99 2.43 7.34
C MET A 80 -7.25 2.60 8.19
N GLY A 81 -7.75 1.51 8.75
CA GLY A 81 -8.99 1.54 9.50
C GLY A 81 -10.21 1.69 8.63
N SER A 82 -10.08 1.54 7.27
CA SER A 82 -11.18 1.72 6.34
C SER A 82 -10.96 0.74 5.18
N PRO A 83 -11.82 -0.21 5.05
CA PRO A 83 -11.70 -1.16 3.94
C PRO A 83 -11.95 -0.53 2.61
N GLU A 84 -12.13 0.19 2.22
CA GLU A 84 -12.24 0.52 1.08
C GLU A 84 -12.13 1.07 0.40
N SER A 85 -12.06 1.15 0.75
CA SER A 85 -11.93 1.45 0.26
C SER A 85 -11.71 1.16 -0.61
N ALA A 86 -11.92 0.75 -0.39
CA ALA A 86 -11.83 0.45 -1.03
C ALA A 86 -12.07 0.33 -1.80
N ALA A 87 -12.36 0.32 -2.00
CA ALA A 87 -12.51 0.24 -2.71
C ALA A 87 -12.75 0.28 -3.42
N ALA A 88 -12.93 0.47 -3.48
CA ALA A 88 -13.18 0.47 -4.12
C ALA A 88 -13.41 -0.06 -4.72
N ALA A 89 -13.80 -0.40 -4.58
CA ALA A 89 -13.98 -1.00 -4.96
C ALA A 89 -14.57 -1.71 -4.98
N GLU A 90 -15.08 -2.14 -4.82
CA GLU A 90 -15.55 -2.88 -4.79
C GLU A 90 -16.25 -3.14 -4.49
N PRO A 91 -16.59 -3.28 -4.62
CA PRO A 91 -17.31 -3.72 -4.20
C PRO A 91 -17.58 -4.52 -3.79
N HIS A 92 -17.63 -4.97 -3.53
CA HIS A 92 -17.70 -5.57 -3.08
C HIS A 92 -18.06 -5.58 -2.45
N GLY A 93 -18.15 -5.47 -2.31
CA GLY A 93 -18.50 -5.44 -1.74
C GLY A 93 -18.96 -5.47 -1.02
N ALA A 94 -19.22 -5.51 -0.99
CA ALA A 94 -19.65 -5.54 -0.47
C ALA A 94 -20.12 -5.84 0.11
N PRO A 95 -20.38 -5.99 0.36
CA PRO A 95 -20.77 -6.34 0.79
C PRO A 95 -21.08 -6.68 1.15
N GLN A 96 -21.25 -6.97 1.21
CA GLN A 96 -21.37 -7.15 1.34
C GLN A 96 -21.58 -7.20 1.56
#